data_0d1cd34e979f6da131e021b43eace956
#
_entry.id   0d1cd34e979f6da131e021b43eace956
#
_cell.length_a   1.000
_cell.length_b   1.000
_cell.length_c   1.000
_cell.angle_alpha   90.00
_cell.angle_beta   90.00
_cell.angle_gamma   90.00
#
_symmetry.space_group_name_H-M   'P 1'
#
loop_
_entity.id
_entity.type
_entity.pdbx_description
1 polymer ?
#
loop_
_entity_poly.entity_id
_entity_poly.type
_entity_poly.pdbx_seq_one_letter_code
_entity_poly.pdbx_strand_id
1 'polypeptide(L)'
;MVYEEEISIIRNQSINKKIKMKIRRFLFLSLAFVLIGSNVVKAQDCETDYSLYREYLSHWKQAKYNPQNINPQMITSWRNVYNNCPELRQNTYLDGVTIMSYAFIRTTKDAALKDKYVDTLIMIYDKRAQY
;
A
#
# COMPACT_ATOMS: atom_id res chain seq x y z
N MET A 1 37.18 31.44 -49.05
CA MET A 1 36.67 32.02 -47.76
C MET A 1 35.18 31.75 -47.54
N VAL A 2 34.31 31.88 -48.51
CA VAL A 2 32.85 31.69 -48.32
C VAL A 2 32.47 30.23 -48.04
N TYR A 3 33.16 29.25 -48.64
CA TYR A 3 32.86 27.81 -48.46
C TYR A 3 33.21 27.25 -47.07
N GLU A 4 34.15 27.80 -46.38
CA GLU A 4 34.55 27.36 -45.02
C GLU A 4 33.50 27.76 -43.98
N GLU A 5 32.89 28.93 -44.16
CA GLU A 5 31.87 29.46 -43.26
C GLU A 5 30.56 28.66 -43.38
N GLU A 6 30.11 28.30 -44.58
CA GLU A 6 28.92 27.46 -44.79
C GLU A 6 29.08 26.06 -44.22
N ILE A 7 30.25 25.44 -44.37
CA ILE A 7 30.55 24.13 -43.80
C ILE A 7 30.52 24.17 -42.29
N SER A 8 31.00 25.24 -41.66
CA SER A 8 30.96 25.39 -40.19
C SER A 8 29.51 25.51 -39.64
N ILE A 9 28.65 26.22 -40.33
CA ILE A 9 27.23 26.41 -39.98
C ILE A 9 26.47 25.08 -40.06
N ILE A 10 26.64 24.33 -41.16
CA ILE A 10 26.00 23.02 -41.36
C ILE A 10 26.46 22.03 -40.29
N ARG A 11 27.77 22.02 -39.96
CA ARG A 11 28.33 21.14 -38.90
C ARG A 11 27.74 21.48 -37.54
N ASN A 12 27.62 22.77 -37.19
CA ASN A 12 27.04 23.23 -35.93
C ASN A 12 25.55 22.89 -35.82
N GLN A 13 24.79 23.03 -36.91
CA GLN A 13 23.36 22.61 -36.93
C GLN A 13 23.19 21.12 -36.76
N SER A 14 24.05 20.29 -37.37
CA SER A 14 24.03 18.83 -37.23
C SER A 14 24.36 18.38 -35.81
N ILE A 15 25.34 19.01 -35.16
CA ILE A 15 25.73 18.74 -33.77
C ILE A 15 24.59 19.11 -32.82
N ASN A 16 23.98 20.27 -32.97
CA ASN A 16 22.85 20.75 -32.14
C ASN A 16 21.61 19.84 -32.28
N LYS A 17 21.34 19.32 -33.49
CA LYS A 17 20.25 18.37 -33.72
C LYS A 17 20.53 17.03 -33.04
N LYS A 18 21.77 16.53 -33.08
CA LYS A 18 22.17 15.28 -32.37
C LYS A 18 22.11 15.44 -30.84
N ILE A 19 22.50 16.59 -30.31
CA ILE A 19 22.45 16.89 -28.89
C ILE A 19 20.99 16.98 -28.42
N LYS A 20 20.12 17.70 -29.14
CA LYS A 20 18.68 17.77 -28.84
C LYS A 20 18.00 16.41 -28.84
N MET A 21 18.36 15.52 -29.79
CA MET A 21 17.82 14.15 -29.81
C MET A 21 18.31 13.30 -28.64
N LYS A 22 19.57 13.43 -28.22
CA LYS A 22 20.09 12.71 -27.04
C LYS A 22 19.43 13.20 -25.74
N ILE A 23 19.31 14.52 -25.55
CA ILE A 23 18.64 15.10 -24.38
C ILE A 23 17.18 14.68 -24.31
N ARG A 24 16.48 14.67 -25.44
CA ARG A 24 15.08 14.22 -25.50
C ARG A 24 14.90 12.75 -25.14
N ARG A 25 15.83 11.87 -25.57
CA ARG A 25 15.83 10.44 -25.17
C ARG A 25 16.16 10.24 -23.69
N PHE A 26 17.08 11.03 -23.13
CA PHE A 26 17.40 11.00 -21.70
C PHE A 26 16.22 11.49 -20.83
N LEU A 27 15.52 12.54 -21.25
CA LEU A 27 14.33 13.03 -20.56
C LEU A 27 13.18 12.03 -20.56
N PHE A 28 12.96 11.30 -21.66
CA PHE A 28 11.95 10.24 -21.71
C PHE A 28 12.32 9.02 -20.85
N LEU A 29 13.59 8.66 -20.76
CA LEU A 29 14.06 7.57 -19.90
C LEU A 29 13.97 7.93 -18.42
N SER A 30 14.24 9.17 -18.03
CA SER A 30 14.10 9.61 -16.63
C SER A 30 12.65 9.73 -16.19
N LEU A 31 11.72 10.11 -17.08
CA LEU A 31 10.29 10.21 -16.78
C LEU A 31 9.65 8.83 -16.61
N ALA A 32 10.11 7.81 -17.35
CA ALA A 32 9.64 6.43 -17.21
C ALA A 32 10.05 5.82 -15.84
N PHE A 33 11.19 6.23 -15.27
CA PHE A 33 11.65 5.71 -13.98
C PHE A 33 10.85 6.26 -12.77
N VAL A 34 10.27 7.45 -12.90
CA VAL A 34 9.47 8.08 -11.82
C VAL A 34 8.09 7.43 -11.68
N LEU A 35 7.54 6.81 -12.75
CA LEU A 35 6.22 6.17 -12.72
C LEU A 35 6.23 4.76 -12.09
N ILE A 36 7.38 4.14 -11.87
CA ILE A 36 7.48 2.79 -11.27
C ILE A 36 7.54 2.87 -9.73
N GLY A 37 7.87 4.03 -9.16
CA GLY A 37 8.11 4.21 -7.72
C GLY A 37 6.85 4.18 -6.84
N SER A 38 5.65 4.49 -7.36
CA SER A 38 4.46 4.66 -6.53
C SER A 38 3.83 3.35 -6.04
N ASN A 39 4.05 2.25 -6.72
CA ASN A 39 3.49 0.95 -6.30
C ASN A 39 4.39 0.20 -5.31
N VAL A 40 5.70 0.43 -5.35
CA VAL A 40 6.68 -0.22 -4.45
C VAL A 40 6.53 0.31 -3.03
N VAL A 41 6.30 1.61 -2.84
CA VAL A 41 6.10 2.23 -1.52
C VAL A 41 4.85 1.69 -0.85
N LYS A 42 3.73 1.57 -1.57
CA LYS A 42 2.50 0.98 -1.02
C LYS A 42 2.66 -0.49 -0.60
N ALA A 43 3.36 -1.29 -1.39
CA ALA A 43 3.59 -2.70 -1.08
C ALA A 43 4.47 -2.89 0.16
N GLN A 44 5.47 -2.04 0.35
CA GLN A 44 6.34 -2.08 1.53
C GLN A 44 5.59 -1.67 2.80
N ASP A 45 4.75 -0.65 2.75
CA ASP A 45 3.90 -0.23 3.87
C ASP A 45 2.92 -1.35 4.27
N CYS A 46 2.33 -2.05 3.30
CA CYS A 46 1.40 -3.15 3.53
C CYS A 46 2.05 -4.34 4.24
N GLU A 47 3.25 -4.75 3.85
CA GLU A 47 3.98 -5.85 4.51
C GLU A 47 4.44 -5.45 5.92
N THR A 48 4.84 -4.20 6.12
CA THR A 48 5.19 -3.66 7.43
C THR A 48 3.98 -3.67 8.36
N ASP A 49 2.84 -3.15 7.92
CA ASP A 49 1.61 -3.15 8.69
C ASP A 49 1.09 -4.56 8.96
N TYR A 50 1.19 -5.47 7.96
CA TYR A 50 0.84 -6.88 8.15
C TYR A 50 1.68 -7.51 9.26
N SER A 51 3.00 -7.36 9.22
CA SER A 51 3.91 -7.91 10.22
C SER A 51 3.63 -7.34 11.60
N LEU A 52 3.42 -6.04 11.69
CA LEU A 52 3.18 -5.32 12.94
C LEU A 52 1.87 -5.75 13.61
N TYR A 53 0.74 -5.76 12.89
CA TYR A 53 -0.50 -6.20 13.50
C TYR A 53 -0.48 -7.68 13.89
N ARG A 54 0.21 -8.53 13.12
CA ARG A 54 0.35 -9.97 13.41
C ARG A 54 1.12 -10.21 14.69
N GLU A 55 2.16 -9.45 14.95
CA GLU A 55 2.92 -9.49 16.20
C GLU A 55 2.03 -9.15 17.39
N TYR A 56 1.35 -8.01 17.36
CA TYR A 56 0.44 -7.60 18.43
C TYR A 56 -0.74 -8.56 18.60
N LEU A 57 -1.30 -9.09 17.52
CA LEU A 57 -2.36 -10.09 17.58
C LEU A 57 -1.87 -11.38 18.24
N SER A 58 -0.64 -11.81 17.97
CA SER A 58 -0.03 -12.97 18.63
C SER A 58 0.09 -12.77 20.14
N HIS A 59 0.58 -11.62 20.58
CA HIS A 59 0.68 -11.28 22.00
C HIS A 59 -0.72 -11.24 22.65
N TRP A 60 -1.71 -10.68 21.97
CA TRP A 60 -3.08 -10.62 22.47
C TRP A 60 -3.74 -12.01 22.56
N LYS A 61 -3.46 -12.92 21.61
CA LYS A 61 -3.86 -14.31 21.68
C LYS A 61 -3.28 -15.02 22.91
N GLN A 62 -1.99 -14.80 23.19
CA GLN A 62 -1.33 -15.35 24.38
C GLN A 62 -1.96 -14.81 25.67
N ALA A 63 -2.41 -13.56 25.68
CA ALA A 63 -3.17 -12.94 26.77
C ALA A 63 -4.65 -13.37 26.80
N LYS A 64 -5.04 -14.46 26.08
CA LYS A 64 -6.40 -15.01 25.99
C LYS A 64 -7.45 -13.98 25.59
N TYR A 65 -7.08 -13.06 24.69
CA TYR A 65 -7.93 -11.99 24.16
C TYR A 65 -8.45 -11.02 25.25
N ASN A 66 -7.69 -10.79 26.31
CA ASN A 66 -8.04 -9.84 27.33
C ASN A 66 -8.19 -8.42 26.72
N PRO A 67 -9.37 -7.77 26.82
CA PRO A 67 -9.58 -6.43 26.24
C PRO A 67 -8.61 -5.36 26.73
N GLN A 68 -8.11 -5.47 27.94
CA GLN A 68 -7.14 -4.52 28.53
C GLN A 68 -5.75 -4.61 27.88
N ASN A 69 -5.47 -5.71 27.18
CA ASN A 69 -4.18 -5.96 26.53
C ASN A 69 -4.22 -5.67 25.01
N ILE A 70 -5.27 -5.03 24.54
CA ILE A 70 -5.37 -4.63 23.12
C ILE A 70 -4.40 -3.48 22.87
N ASN A 71 -3.44 -3.69 21.96
CA ASN A 71 -2.65 -2.61 21.43
C ASN A 71 -3.43 -1.89 20.33
N PRO A 72 -3.68 -0.57 20.43
CA PRO A 72 -4.40 0.19 19.40
C PRO A 72 -3.74 0.12 18.02
N GLN A 73 -2.40 0.00 17.98
CA GLN A 73 -1.65 -0.12 16.74
C GLN A 73 -2.00 -1.41 15.96
N MET A 74 -2.33 -2.50 16.67
CA MET A 74 -2.83 -3.72 16.04
C MET A 74 -4.04 -3.45 15.14
N ILE A 75 -5.01 -2.71 15.68
CA ILE A 75 -6.24 -2.40 14.95
C ILE A 75 -5.98 -1.45 13.79
N THR A 76 -5.14 -0.43 14.01
CA THR A 76 -4.79 0.55 12.98
C THR A 76 -4.06 -0.11 11.81
N SER A 77 -3.03 -0.90 12.09
CA SER A 77 -2.25 -1.59 11.05
C SER A 77 -3.07 -2.66 10.34
N TRP A 78 -3.91 -3.43 11.06
CA TRP A 78 -4.84 -4.36 10.42
C TRP A 78 -5.80 -3.65 9.47
N ARG A 79 -6.41 -2.53 9.88
CA ARG A 79 -7.31 -1.75 9.01
C ARG A 79 -6.61 -1.22 7.78
N ASN A 80 -5.36 -0.80 7.91
CA ASN A 80 -4.57 -0.33 6.78
C ASN A 80 -4.36 -1.44 5.74
N VAL A 81 -3.96 -2.63 6.18
CA VAL A 81 -3.82 -3.80 5.29
C VAL A 81 -5.16 -4.19 4.68
N TYR A 82 -6.22 -4.27 5.47
CA TYR A 82 -7.56 -4.66 5.02
C TYR A 82 -8.11 -3.71 3.94
N ASN A 83 -7.89 -2.40 4.08
CA ASN A 83 -8.42 -1.40 3.17
C ASN A 83 -7.58 -1.22 1.91
N ASN A 84 -6.25 -1.24 2.04
CA ASN A 84 -5.33 -0.82 0.99
C ASN A 84 -4.64 -1.99 0.27
N CYS A 85 -4.63 -3.19 0.88
CA CYS A 85 -3.86 -4.33 0.41
C CYS A 85 -4.69 -5.63 0.40
N PRO A 86 -5.85 -5.67 -0.28
CA PRO A 86 -6.81 -6.76 -0.15
C PRO A 86 -6.26 -8.12 -0.62
N GLU A 87 -5.32 -8.13 -1.54
CA GLU A 87 -4.73 -9.36 -2.11
C GLU A 87 -3.46 -9.82 -1.37
N LEU A 88 -3.01 -9.07 -0.37
CA LEU A 88 -1.72 -9.34 0.27
C LEU A 88 -1.68 -10.71 0.95
N ARG A 89 -2.66 -11.01 1.81
CA ARG A 89 -2.75 -12.27 2.57
C ARG A 89 -4.19 -12.59 2.95
N GLN A 90 -4.64 -13.81 2.70
CA GLN A 90 -5.95 -14.29 3.17
C GLN A 90 -6.12 -14.22 4.69
N ASN A 91 -5.03 -14.39 5.44
CA ASN A 91 -5.05 -14.30 6.89
C ASN A 91 -5.52 -12.92 7.40
N THR A 92 -5.39 -11.86 6.62
CA THR A 92 -5.91 -10.52 6.98
C THR A 92 -7.40 -10.57 7.29
N TYR A 93 -8.17 -11.35 6.54
CA TYR A 93 -9.61 -11.52 6.74
C TYR A 93 -9.92 -12.38 7.96
N LEU A 94 -9.21 -13.50 8.14
CA LEU A 94 -9.39 -14.40 9.31
C LEU A 94 -9.03 -13.69 10.62
N ASP A 95 -7.96 -12.92 10.61
CA ASP A 95 -7.55 -12.11 11.74
C ASP A 95 -8.56 -10.99 12.02
N GLY A 96 -9.14 -10.39 10.97
CA GLY A 96 -10.22 -9.41 11.06
C GLY A 96 -11.47 -9.98 11.76
N VAL A 97 -11.87 -11.21 11.43
CA VAL A 97 -12.96 -11.92 12.13
C VAL A 97 -12.64 -12.05 13.61
N THR A 98 -11.42 -12.43 13.96
CA THR A 98 -10.95 -12.55 15.35
C THR A 98 -11.00 -11.19 16.06
N ILE A 99 -10.45 -10.15 15.45
CA ILE A 99 -10.42 -8.79 16.00
C ILE A 99 -11.85 -8.29 16.22
N MET A 100 -12.73 -8.36 15.22
CA MET A 100 -14.12 -7.89 15.35
C MET A 100 -14.87 -8.64 16.45
N SER A 101 -14.69 -9.95 16.53
CA SER A 101 -15.42 -10.79 17.51
C SER A 101 -14.98 -10.49 18.95
N TYR A 102 -13.67 -10.45 19.20
CA TYR A 102 -13.15 -10.38 20.58
C TYR A 102 -12.91 -8.96 21.07
N ALA A 103 -12.47 -8.02 20.19
CA ALA A 103 -12.19 -6.65 20.59
C ALA A 103 -13.45 -5.76 20.61
N PHE A 104 -14.43 -6.04 19.75
CA PHE A 104 -15.57 -5.15 19.55
C PHE A 104 -16.90 -5.80 19.93
N ILE A 105 -17.29 -6.92 19.31
CA ILE A 105 -18.62 -7.51 19.51
C ILE A 105 -18.83 -8.00 20.94
N ARG A 106 -17.83 -8.67 21.52
CA ARG A 106 -17.91 -9.22 22.89
C ARG A 106 -17.81 -8.16 23.99
N THR A 107 -17.14 -7.04 23.71
CA THR A 107 -16.88 -6.01 24.71
C THR A 107 -17.95 -4.93 24.73
N THR A 108 -18.67 -4.75 23.63
CA THR A 108 -19.72 -3.74 23.51
C THR A 108 -21.01 -4.14 24.21
N LYS A 109 -21.55 -3.23 25.02
CA LYS A 109 -22.85 -3.37 25.70
C LYS A 109 -24.00 -2.70 24.94
N ASP A 110 -23.68 -1.74 24.08
CA ASP A 110 -24.64 -1.04 23.22
C ASP A 110 -25.11 -1.95 22.08
N ALA A 111 -26.39 -2.25 22.02
CA ALA A 111 -26.97 -3.15 21.03
C ALA A 111 -26.85 -2.60 19.61
N ALA A 112 -27.12 -1.29 19.40
CA ALA A 112 -27.04 -0.67 18.07
C ALA A 112 -25.60 -0.62 17.55
N LEU A 113 -24.61 -0.40 18.42
CA LEU A 113 -23.21 -0.43 18.08
C LEU A 113 -22.74 -1.87 17.81
N LYS A 114 -23.25 -2.84 18.55
CA LYS A 114 -22.97 -4.26 18.34
C LYS A 114 -23.45 -4.72 16.98
N ASP A 115 -24.64 -4.32 16.55
CA ASP A 115 -25.18 -4.64 15.22
C ASP A 115 -24.27 -4.08 14.11
N LYS A 116 -23.78 -2.85 14.24
CA LYS A 116 -22.79 -2.29 13.28
C LYS A 116 -21.49 -3.09 13.21
N TYR A 117 -21.03 -3.63 14.32
CA TYR A 117 -19.85 -4.49 14.33
C TYR A 117 -20.12 -5.86 13.67
N VAL A 118 -21.33 -6.40 13.84
CA VAL A 118 -21.77 -7.60 13.13
C VAL A 118 -21.85 -7.35 11.63
N ASP A 119 -22.39 -6.23 11.19
CA ASP A 119 -22.40 -5.84 9.78
C ASP A 119 -20.97 -5.74 9.21
N THR A 120 -20.05 -5.14 9.96
CA THR A 120 -18.63 -5.10 9.59
C THR A 120 -18.02 -6.49 9.48
N LEU A 121 -18.38 -7.40 10.38
CA LEU A 121 -17.93 -8.80 10.33
C LEU A 121 -18.42 -9.51 9.06
N ILE A 122 -19.68 -9.31 8.67
CA ILE A 122 -20.25 -9.82 7.42
C ILE A 122 -19.47 -9.27 6.21
N MET A 123 -19.19 -7.96 6.17
CA MET A 123 -18.40 -7.36 5.11
C MET A 123 -16.99 -7.95 4.99
N ILE A 124 -16.37 -8.35 6.11
CA ILE A 124 -15.07 -9.03 6.10
C ILE A 124 -15.17 -10.40 5.42
N TYR A 125 -16.23 -11.18 5.71
CA TYR A 125 -16.47 -12.46 5.05
C TYR A 125 -16.73 -12.30 3.55
N ASP A 126 -17.57 -11.34 3.17
CA ASP A 126 -17.90 -11.06 1.77
C ASP A 126 -16.66 -10.65 0.97
N LYS A 127 -15.84 -9.78 1.57
CA LYS A 127 -14.59 -9.35 0.93
C LYS A 127 -13.58 -10.49 0.79
N ARG A 128 -13.49 -11.39 1.79
CA ARG A 128 -12.66 -12.59 1.70
C ARG A 128 -13.07 -13.51 0.54
N ALA A 129 -14.37 -13.59 0.24
CA ALA A 129 -14.87 -14.43 -0.85
C ALA A 129 -14.52 -13.90 -2.24
N GLN A 130 -14.04 -12.64 -2.35
CA GLN A 130 -13.62 -11.99 -3.60
C GLN A 130 -12.13 -12.21 -3.89
N TYR A 131 -11.33 -12.55 -2.88
CA TYR A 131 -9.88 -12.71 -2.92
C TYR A 131 -9.46 -14.09 -2.36
#